data_4d3c30defa2167b4ecaa67f3b9493b15
#
_entry.id   4d3c30defa2167b4ecaa67f3b9493b15
#
_cell.length_a   1.000
_cell.length_b   1.000
_cell.length_c   1.000
_cell.angle_alpha   90.00
_cell.angle_beta   90.00
_cell.angle_gamma   90.00
#
_symmetry.space_group_name_H-M   'P 1'
#
loop_
_entity.id
_entity.type
_entity.pdbx_description
1 polymer ?
#
loop_
_entity_poly.entity_id
_entity_poly.type
_entity_poly.pdbx_seq_one_letter_code
_entity_poly.pdbx_strand_id
1 'polypeptide(L)'
;MALSAGCEMQTIPLSNLALAFIPVIIVIMVIWHWQLDYKHSIYAVGRMLIQLLLIGYVLTYIFEADRAYIVITLLSLMLATASWIALRTITIPRKTLYWSAVYASLLGGFTVLVLTTQGVLSLHPWYSPSTVIPIAGMIFANCMNSISLSGERLEAEMKLGVPYEKAKKVALRAALIPITNMLLAVGLVSLPGMMTGQILSGVSPLIAVRYQIMVMCMIFGSSGISAAVFIYSIKRYLPANSA
;
A
#
# COMPACT_ATOMS: atom_id res chain seq x y z
N MET A 1 24.24 -34.98 8.61
CA MET A 1 25.42 -34.32 8.02
C MET A 1 24.99 -33.67 6.72
N ALA A 2 25.36 -32.39 6.50
CA ALA A 2 25.02 -31.52 5.38
C ALA A 2 23.59 -30.98 5.35
N LEU A 3 23.43 -29.74 5.79
CA LEU A 3 22.56 -28.69 5.27
C LEU A 3 22.84 -27.37 6.06
N SER A 4 24.08 -26.90 6.01
CA SER A 4 24.43 -25.52 6.37
C SER A 4 25.00 -24.82 5.11
N ALA A 5 24.28 -24.89 4.01
CA ALA A 5 24.45 -23.92 2.94
C ALA A 5 23.66 -22.67 3.37
N GLY A 6 24.28 -21.81 4.16
CA GLY A 6 23.77 -20.48 4.41
C GLY A 6 23.51 -19.83 3.05
N CYS A 7 22.25 -19.52 2.78
CA CYS A 7 21.87 -18.73 1.61
C CYS A 7 22.42 -17.32 1.84
N GLU A 8 23.70 -17.10 1.48
CA GLU A 8 24.26 -15.75 1.42
C GLU A 8 23.44 -14.96 0.42
N MET A 9 22.72 -13.96 0.88
CA MET A 9 22.02 -13.04 -0.01
C MET A 9 23.05 -12.35 -0.90
N GLN A 10 22.98 -12.67 -2.20
CA GLN A 10 23.91 -12.10 -3.19
C GLN A 10 23.78 -10.56 -3.19
N THR A 11 24.88 -9.88 -2.97
CA THR A 11 24.94 -8.43 -3.15
C THR A 11 24.78 -8.09 -4.63
N ILE A 12 23.83 -7.23 -4.97
CA ILE A 12 23.60 -6.79 -6.36
C ILE A 12 24.60 -5.68 -6.69
N PRO A 13 25.53 -5.89 -7.66
CA PRO A 13 26.43 -4.82 -8.13
C PRO A 13 25.63 -3.65 -8.70
N LEU A 14 26.10 -2.42 -8.49
CA LEU A 14 25.43 -1.21 -9.01
C LEU A 14 25.27 -1.23 -10.53
N SER A 15 26.23 -1.81 -11.25
CA SER A 15 26.14 -2.01 -12.70
C SER A 15 24.94 -2.86 -13.13
N ASN A 16 24.68 -3.93 -12.37
CA ASN A 16 23.55 -4.84 -12.64
C ASN A 16 22.22 -4.19 -12.23
N LEU A 17 22.23 -3.39 -11.17
CA LEU A 17 21.07 -2.62 -10.77
C LEU A 17 20.65 -1.60 -11.84
N ALA A 18 21.59 -1.03 -12.58
CA ALA A 18 21.31 -0.12 -13.68
C ALA A 18 20.49 -0.77 -14.81
N LEU A 19 20.65 -2.08 -15.05
CA LEU A 19 19.86 -2.82 -16.04
C LEU A 19 18.37 -2.85 -15.71
N ALA A 20 17.99 -2.77 -14.43
CA ALA A 20 16.59 -2.72 -14.00
C ALA A 20 15.87 -1.44 -14.45
N PHE A 21 16.60 -0.39 -14.86
CA PHE A 21 16.00 0.84 -15.39
C PHE A 21 15.65 0.76 -16.87
N ILE A 22 16.13 -0.23 -17.62
CA ILE A 22 15.79 -0.38 -19.05
C ILE A 22 14.27 -0.44 -19.27
N PRO A 23 13.50 -1.31 -18.62
CA PRO A 23 12.04 -1.33 -18.77
C PRO A 23 11.37 -0.05 -18.28
N VAL A 24 11.92 0.64 -17.28
CA VAL A 24 11.40 1.93 -16.81
C VAL A 24 11.55 3.00 -17.91
N ILE A 25 12.69 3.05 -18.57
CA ILE A 25 12.94 3.98 -19.69
C ILE A 25 11.98 3.70 -20.85
N ILE A 26 11.76 2.42 -21.17
CA ILE A 26 10.82 2.03 -22.24
C ILE A 26 9.41 2.54 -21.93
N VAL A 27 8.92 2.33 -20.70
CA VAL A 27 7.60 2.81 -20.28
C VAL A 27 7.52 4.34 -20.31
N ILE A 28 8.56 5.06 -19.87
CA ILE A 28 8.58 6.52 -19.95
C ILE A 28 8.55 7.00 -21.41
N MET A 29 9.25 6.33 -22.33
CA MET A 29 9.18 6.63 -23.76
C MET A 29 7.78 6.40 -24.34
N VAL A 30 7.08 5.35 -23.96
CA VAL A 30 5.69 5.09 -24.36
C VAL A 30 4.76 6.20 -23.84
N ILE A 31 4.88 6.58 -22.58
CA ILE A 31 4.10 7.66 -21.96
C ILE A 31 4.33 8.98 -22.70
N TRP A 32 5.58 9.28 -23.03
CA TRP A 32 5.95 10.46 -23.82
C TRP A 32 5.36 10.41 -25.23
N HIS A 33 5.48 9.26 -25.91
CA HIS A 33 4.96 9.09 -27.28
C HIS A 33 3.42 9.26 -27.33
N TRP A 34 2.73 8.82 -26.30
CA TRP A 34 1.27 9.00 -26.20
C TRP A 34 0.85 10.37 -25.65
N GLN A 35 1.78 11.29 -25.51
CA GLN A 35 1.56 12.67 -24.99
C GLN A 35 0.93 12.70 -23.58
N LEU A 36 1.19 11.67 -22.78
CA LEU A 36 0.81 11.63 -21.38
C LEU A 36 1.85 12.35 -20.50
N ASP A 37 1.54 12.56 -19.22
CA ASP A 37 2.43 13.27 -18.29
C ASP A 37 3.64 12.42 -17.87
N TYR A 38 4.65 12.35 -18.75
CA TYR A 38 5.92 11.65 -18.50
C TYR A 38 6.75 12.31 -17.40
N LYS A 39 6.63 13.65 -17.21
CA LYS A 39 7.35 14.37 -16.15
C LYS A 39 6.98 13.89 -14.77
N HIS A 40 5.68 13.60 -14.58
CA HIS A 40 5.20 13.02 -13.35
C HIS A 40 5.80 11.62 -13.08
N SER A 41 5.94 10.78 -14.11
CA SER A 41 6.54 9.45 -14.00
C SER A 41 8.03 9.53 -13.65
N ILE A 42 8.78 10.43 -14.28
CA ILE A 42 10.20 10.70 -13.95
C ILE A 42 10.33 11.16 -12.49
N TYR A 43 9.50 12.12 -12.07
CA TYR A 43 9.47 12.59 -10.69
C TYR A 43 9.17 11.44 -9.70
N ALA A 44 8.21 10.58 -10.02
CA ALA A 44 7.85 9.44 -9.16
C ALA A 44 9.02 8.46 -9.00
N VAL A 45 9.71 8.12 -10.09
CA VAL A 45 10.89 7.23 -10.07
C VAL A 45 12.05 7.87 -9.28
N GLY A 46 12.37 9.14 -9.54
CA GLY A 46 13.42 9.86 -8.81
C GLY A 46 13.10 9.94 -7.31
N ARG A 47 11.86 10.26 -6.97
CA ARG A 47 11.39 10.28 -5.57
C ARG A 47 11.50 8.90 -4.91
N MET A 48 11.13 7.83 -5.61
CA MET A 48 11.27 6.45 -5.11
C MET A 48 12.72 6.14 -4.75
N LEU A 49 13.67 6.46 -5.62
CA LEU A 49 15.10 6.21 -5.37
C LEU A 49 15.60 6.94 -4.12
N ILE A 50 15.31 8.24 -4.02
CA ILE A 50 15.69 9.04 -2.86
C ILE A 50 15.05 8.48 -1.59
N GLN A 51 13.76 8.14 -1.64
CA GLN A 51 13.04 7.60 -0.47
C GLN A 51 13.59 6.24 -0.02
N LEU A 52 13.91 5.33 -0.96
CA LEU A 52 14.48 4.02 -0.62
C LEU A 52 15.88 4.13 0.00
N LEU A 53 16.72 5.01 -0.54
CA LEU A 53 18.04 5.27 0.04
C LEU A 53 17.93 5.85 1.45
N LEU A 54 17.08 6.87 1.63
CA LEU A 54 16.87 7.48 2.95
C LEU A 54 16.30 6.50 3.97
N ILE A 55 15.27 5.74 3.59
CA ILE A 55 14.61 4.82 4.52
C ILE A 55 15.55 3.69 4.95
N GLY A 56 16.48 3.25 4.09
CA GLY A 56 17.49 2.27 4.47
C GLY A 56 18.32 2.71 5.68
N TYR A 57 18.81 3.96 5.66
CA TYR A 57 19.54 4.53 6.80
C TYR A 57 18.65 4.76 8.02
N VAL A 58 17.45 5.30 7.79
CA VAL A 58 16.51 5.63 8.88
C VAL A 58 16.03 4.38 9.61
N LEU A 59 15.75 3.29 8.90
CA LEU A 59 15.30 2.04 9.51
C LEU A 59 16.38 1.41 10.41
N THR A 60 17.65 1.45 10.01
CA THR A 60 18.76 0.97 10.85
C THR A 60 18.73 1.65 12.21
N TYR A 61 18.62 2.99 12.21
CA TYR A 61 18.57 3.78 13.45
C TYR A 61 17.29 3.54 14.27
N ILE A 62 16.12 3.41 13.59
CA ILE A 62 14.83 3.19 14.27
C ILE A 62 14.78 1.81 14.93
N PHE A 63 15.35 0.79 14.29
CA PHE A 63 15.34 -0.58 14.83
C PHE A 63 16.22 -0.71 16.07
N GLU A 64 17.28 0.12 16.19
CA GLU A 64 18.12 0.18 17.38
C GLU A 64 17.49 0.98 18.53
N ALA A 65 16.64 1.95 18.22
CA ALA A 65 16.13 2.88 19.22
C ALA A 65 15.09 2.30 20.19
N ASP A 66 14.41 1.21 19.82
CA ASP A 66 13.37 0.45 20.58
C ASP A 66 12.47 1.31 21.50
N ARG A 67 11.90 2.40 20.92
CA ARG A 67 11.09 3.35 21.67
C ARG A 67 9.71 3.52 21.02
N ALA A 68 8.65 3.34 21.82
CA ALA A 68 7.26 3.41 21.36
C ALA A 68 6.90 4.74 20.66
N TYR A 69 7.38 5.89 21.17
CA TYR A 69 7.05 7.20 20.59
C TYR A 69 7.60 7.38 19.17
N ILE A 70 8.74 6.76 18.84
CA ILE A 70 9.32 6.80 17.48
C ILE A 70 8.40 6.05 16.52
N VAL A 71 7.93 4.86 16.93
CA VAL A 71 7.00 4.06 16.11
C VAL A 71 5.69 4.80 15.88
N ILE A 72 5.08 5.37 16.94
CA ILE A 72 3.84 6.15 16.84
C ILE A 72 4.00 7.34 15.90
N THR A 73 5.11 8.08 16.04
CA THR A 73 5.38 9.25 15.18
C THR A 73 5.51 8.82 13.71
N LEU A 74 6.23 7.72 13.44
CA LEU A 74 6.40 7.21 12.09
C LEU A 74 5.08 6.71 11.50
N LEU A 75 4.28 5.96 12.27
CA LEU A 75 2.96 5.51 11.84
C LEU A 75 2.03 6.68 11.51
N SER A 76 2.07 7.74 12.32
CA SER A 76 1.28 8.95 12.10
C SER A 76 1.71 9.67 10.81
N LEU A 77 3.02 9.77 10.57
CA LEU A 77 3.58 10.33 9.34
C LEU A 77 3.20 9.49 8.11
N MET A 78 3.29 8.16 8.21
CA MET A 78 2.91 7.23 7.14
C MET A 78 1.42 7.36 6.80
N LEU A 79 0.55 7.40 7.81
CA LEU A 79 -0.89 7.58 7.64
C LEU A 79 -1.22 8.93 6.97
N ALA A 80 -0.60 10.02 7.46
CA ALA A 80 -0.83 11.37 6.93
C ALA A 80 -0.39 11.48 5.46
N THR A 81 0.79 10.94 5.14
CA THR A 81 1.33 10.96 3.77
C THR A 81 0.56 10.04 2.83
N ALA A 82 0.18 8.84 3.26
CA ALA A 82 -0.65 7.92 2.47
C ALA A 82 -2.02 8.55 2.14
N SER A 83 -2.67 9.17 3.12
CA SER A 83 -3.96 9.86 2.94
C SER A 83 -3.85 11.04 1.96
N TRP A 84 -2.75 11.81 2.01
CA TRP A 84 -2.51 12.89 1.08
C TRP A 84 -2.26 12.40 -0.36
N ILE A 85 -1.50 11.33 -0.52
CA ILE A 85 -1.18 10.74 -1.83
C ILE A 85 -2.43 10.09 -2.44
N ALA A 86 -3.28 9.45 -1.63
CA ALA A 86 -4.52 8.82 -2.07
C ALA A 86 -5.44 9.74 -2.85
N LEU A 87 -5.45 11.03 -2.52
CA LEU A 87 -6.31 12.04 -3.14
C LEU A 87 -5.75 12.63 -4.46
N ARG A 88 -4.63 12.11 -4.94
CA ARG A 88 -3.95 12.68 -6.12
C ARG A 88 -4.75 12.55 -7.41
N THR A 89 -5.50 11.49 -7.55
CA THR A 89 -6.27 11.16 -8.78
C THR A 89 -7.66 11.79 -8.82
N ILE A 90 -8.10 12.38 -7.71
CA ILE A 90 -9.44 12.97 -7.56
C ILE A 90 -9.38 14.45 -7.92
N THR A 91 -10.38 14.96 -8.67
CA THR A 91 -10.40 16.37 -9.13
C THR A 91 -10.87 17.33 -8.03
N ILE A 92 -11.65 16.87 -7.06
CA ILE A 92 -12.05 17.67 -5.90
C ILE A 92 -10.78 18.09 -5.11
N PRO A 93 -10.70 19.34 -4.63
CA PRO A 93 -9.51 19.83 -3.93
C PRO A 93 -9.11 18.92 -2.75
N ARG A 94 -7.84 18.50 -2.72
CA ARG A 94 -7.31 17.57 -1.71
C ARG A 94 -7.57 18.03 -0.28
N LYS A 95 -7.45 19.35 -0.01
CA LYS A 95 -7.69 19.91 1.33
C LYS A 95 -9.09 19.61 1.86
N THR A 96 -10.09 19.57 0.97
CA THR A 96 -11.50 19.31 1.31
C THR A 96 -11.71 17.85 1.71
N LEU A 97 -11.05 16.91 0.99
CA LEU A 97 -11.22 15.47 1.20
C LEU A 97 -10.20 14.85 2.16
N TYR A 98 -9.17 15.61 2.58
CA TYR A 98 -8.05 15.08 3.35
C TYR A 98 -8.51 14.36 4.63
N TRP A 99 -9.34 15.00 5.42
CA TRP A 99 -9.85 14.41 6.66
C TRP A 99 -10.73 13.19 6.42
N SER A 100 -11.46 13.13 5.28
CA SER A 100 -12.20 11.94 4.88
C SER A 100 -11.26 10.77 4.53
N ALA A 101 -10.15 11.05 3.87
CA ALA A 101 -9.13 10.05 3.56
C ALA A 101 -8.39 9.57 4.83
N VAL A 102 -8.03 10.49 5.74
CA VAL A 102 -7.44 10.15 7.05
C VAL A 102 -8.39 9.26 7.86
N TYR A 103 -9.66 9.66 7.95
CA TYR A 103 -10.67 8.90 8.69
C TYR A 103 -10.88 7.49 8.10
N ALA A 104 -10.96 7.39 6.77
CA ALA A 104 -11.09 6.10 6.08
C ALA A 104 -9.85 5.20 6.30
N SER A 105 -8.65 5.78 6.24
CA SER A 105 -7.40 5.05 6.51
C SER A 105 -7.25 4.66 7.98
N LEU A 106 -7.76 5.47 8.92
CA LEU A 106 -7.80 5.11 10.34
C LEU A 106 -8.75 3.94 10.57
N LEU A 107 -10.00 4.03 10.12
CA LEU A 107 -10.96 2.96 10.33
C LEU A 107 -10.57 1.66 9.61
N GLY A 108 -10.15 1.74 8.35
CA GLY A 108 -9.78 0.55 7.59
C GLY A 108 -8.36 0.05 7.90
N GLY A 109 -7.40 0.98 8.01
CA GLY A 109 -6.00 0.63 8.17
C GLY A 109 -5.58 0.39 9.62
N PHE A 110 -5.84 1.35 10.50
CA PHE A 110 -5.35 1.25 11.88
C PHE A 110 -6.06 0.15 12.67
N THR A 111 -7.39 -0.05 12.50
CA THR A 111 -8.10 -1.15 13.16
C THR A 111 -7.57 -2.51 12.72
N VAL A 112 -7.30 -2.69 11.43
CA VAL A 112 -6.71 -3.93 10.91
C VAL A 112 -5.26 -4.09 11.39
N LEU A 113 -4.49 -3.00 11.50
CA LEU A 113 -3.14 -3.03 12.08
C LEU A 113 -3.16 -3.54 13.52
N VAL A 114 -4.03 -2.99 14.38
CA VAL A 114 -4.16 -3.41 15.77
C VAL A 114 -4.61 -4.87 15.85
N LEU A 115 -5.60 -5.26 15.07
CA LEU A 115 -6.06 -6.65 15.03
C LEU A 115 -4.93 -7.62 14.62
N THR A 116 -4.14 -7.25 13.62
CA THR A 116 -3.03 -8.09 13.13
C THR A 116 -1.89 -8.18 14.14
N THR A 117 -1.47 -7.05 14.70
CA THR A 117 -0.30 -7.00 15.60
C THR A 117 -0.61 -7.52 16.99
N GLN A 118 -1.78 -7.23 17.54
CA GLN A 118 -2.16 -7.63 18.90
C GLN A 118 -3.01 -8.90 18.90
N GLY A 119 -3.96 -9.05 17.97
CA GLY A 119 -4.85 -10.21 17.94
C GLY A 119 -4.21 -11.45 17.34
N VAL A 120 -3.50 -11.31 16.20
CA VAL A 120 -2.95 -12.46 15.46
C VAL A 120 -1.50 -12.75 15.88
N LEU A 121 -0.64 -11.74 15.92
CA LEU A 121 0.79 -11.92 16.23
C LEU A 121 1.11 -11.86 17.72
N SER A 122 0.22 -11.27 18.54
CA SER A 122 0.41 -11.10 19.99
C SER A 122 1.79 -10.50 20.33
N LEU A 123 2.13 -9.39 19.69
CA LEU A 123 3.47 -8.80 19.78
C LEU A 123 3.77 -8.27 21.20
N HIS A 124 4.91 -8.66 21.73
CA HIS A 124 5.47 -8.14 22.98
C HIS A 124 6.94 -7.74 22.76
N PRO A 125 7.30 -6.46 22.88
CA PRO A 125 6.43 -5.29 23.10
C PRO A 125 5.54 -4.99 21.88
N TRP A 126 4.37 -4.38 22.11
CA TRP A 126 3.37 -4.06 21.08
C TRP A 126 3.90 -3.14 19.97
N TYR A 127 4.93 -2.36 20.24
CA TYR A 127 5.54 -1.40 19.34
C TYR A 127 6.79 -1.92 18.60
N SER A 128 7.08 -3.23 18.61
CA SER A 128 8.27 -3.79 17.94
C SER A 128 8.49 -3.18 16.54
N PRO A 129 9.52 -2.31 16.34
CA PRO A 129 9.63 -1.51 15.12
C PRO A 129 9.81 -2.37 13.88
N SER A 130 10.62 -3.43 13.98
CA SER A 130 10.95 -4.34 12.88
C SER A 130 9.74 -5.11 12.32
N THR A 131 8.66 -5.22 13.12
CA THR A 131 7.43 -5.91 12.71
C THR A 131 6.30 -4.93 12.40
N VAL A 132 6.06 -3.96 13.30
CA VAL A 132 4.92 -3.03 13.17
C VAL A 132 5.07 -2.10 11.96
N ILE A 133 6.27 -1.56 11.70
CA ILE A 133 6.48 -0.60 10.62
C ILE A 133 6.25 -1.23 9.23
N PRO A 134 6.84 -2.41 8.89
CA PRO A 134 6.56 -3.06 7.61
C PRO A 134 5.10 -3.44 7.43
N ILE A 135 4.43 -3.98 8.46
CA ILE A 135 3.01 -4.33 8.40
C ILE A 135 2.14 -3.09 8.17
N ALA A 136 2.39 -2.02 8.91
CA ALA A 136 1.69 -0.74 8.72
C ALA A 136 1.92 -0.17 7.31
N GLY A 137 3.14 -0.28 6.78
CA GLY A 137 3.46 0.13 5.41
C GLY A 137 2.63 -0.59 4.37
N MET A 138 2.50 -1.90 4.48
CA MET A 138 1.65 -2.69 3.59
C MET A 138 0.18 -2.29 3.70
N ILE A 139 -0.33 -2.13 4.90
CA ILE A 139 -1.72 -1.74 5.15
C ILE A 139 -2.00 -0.35 4.58
N PHE A 140 -1.23 0.67 4.96
CA PHE A 140 -1.47 2.05 4.53
C PHE A 140 -1.27 2.26 3.03
N ALA A 141 -0.33 1.56 2.40
CA ALA A 141 -0.15 1.59 0.96
C ALA A 141 -1.37 1.01 0.22
N ASN A 142 -1.96 -0.06 0.73
CA ASN A 142 -3.17 -0.64 0.14
C ASN A 142 -4.42 0.20 0.42
N CYS A 143 -4.57 0.79 1.61
CA CYS A 143 -5.61 1.79 1.89
C CYS A 143 -5.51 2.98 0.92
N MET A 144 -4.30 3.52 0.74
CA MET A 144 -4.02 4.61 -0.20
C MET A 144 -4.49 4.26 -1.62
N ASN A 145 -4.11 3.10 -2.14
CA ASN A 145 -4.49 2.65 -3.48
C ASN A 145 -6.00 2.47 -3.61
N SER A 146 -6.65 1.85 -2.63
CA SER A 146 -8.09 1.59 -2.65
C SER A 146 -8.91 2.87 -2.53
N ILE A 147 -8.48 3.83 -1.71
CA ILE A 147 -9.10 5.17 -1.61
C ILE A 147 -8.94 5.91 -2.95
N SER A 148 -7.75 5.87 -3.54
CA SER A 148 -7.46 6.53 -4.82
C SER A 148 -8.35 6.00 -5.94
N LEU A 149 -8.40 4.67 -6.11
CA LEU A 149 -9.20 4.02 -7.15
C LEU A 149 -10.71 4.19 -6.92
N SER A 150 -11.17 4.06 -5.67
CA SER A 150 -12.60 4.24 -5.37
C SER A 150 -13.05 5.67 -5.57
N GLY A 151 -12.24 6.64 -5.17
CA GLY A 151 -12.57 8.06 -5.33
C GLY A 151 -12.59 8.50 -6.78
N GLU A 152 -11.57 8.13 -7.56
CA GLU A 152 -11.47 8.40 -8.99
C GLU A 152 -12.66 7.78 -9.74
N ARG A 153 -12.95 6.49 -9.48
CA ARG A 153 -14.06 5.81 -10.17
C ARG A 153 -15.42 6.37 -9.78
N LEU A 154 -15.63 6.70 -8.50
CA LEU A 154 -16.87 7.31 -8.04
C LEU A 154 -17.11 8.66 -8.74
N GLU A 155 -16.07 9.50 -8.81
CA GLU A 155 -16.15 10.78 -9.47
C GLU A 155 -16.43 10.65 -10.97
N ALA A 156 -15.80 9.69 -11.65
CA ALA A 156 -16.02 9.41 -13.07
C ALA A 156 -17.46 9.00 -13.34
N GLU A 157 -18.03 8.08 -12.56
CA GLU A 157 -19.42 7.63 -12.71
C GLU A 157 -20.41 8.77 -12.45
N MET A 158 -20.16 9.59 -11.42
CA MET A 158 -21.01 10.73 -11.09
C MET A 158 -20.99 11.79 -12.19
N LYS A 159 -19.85 12.04 -12.83
CA LYS A 159 -19.74 12.94 -13.98
C LYS A 159 -20.53 12.44 -15.20
N LEU A 160 -20.72 11.14 -15.34
CA LEU A 160 -21.57 10.52 -16.37
C LEU A 160 -23.06 10.53 -16.01
N GLY A 161 -23.44 11.14 -14.87
CA GLY A 161 -24.84 11.22 -14.43
C GLY A 161 -25.38 9.92 -13.81
N VAL A 162 -24.50 8.97 -13.45
CA VAL A 162 -24.92 7.74 -12.76
C VAL A 162 -25.34 8.07 -11.34
N PRO A 163 -26.54 7.62 -10.86
CA PRO A 163 -26.95 7.85 -9.48
C PRO A 163 -25.95 7.31 -8.46
N TYR A 164 -25.74 8.05 -7.37
CA TYR A 164 -24.76 7.69 -6.31
C TYR A 164 -24.88 6.24 -5.83
N GLU A 165 -26.09 5.72 -5.66
CA GLU A 165 -26.34 4.36 -5.20
C GLU A 165 -25.82 3.27 -6.17
N LYS A 166 -25.75 3.57 -7.47
CA LYS A 166 -25.13 2.71 -8.47
C LYS A 166 -23.63 2.99 -8.57
N ALA A 167 -23.24 4.25 -8.63
CA ALA A 167 -21.84 4.69 -8.72
C ALA A 167 -20.97 4.15 -7.57
N LYS A 168 -21.46 4.15 -6.31
CA LYS A 168 -20.73 3.61 -5.16
C LYS A 168 -20.40 2.13 -5.30
N LYS A 169 -21.30 1.32 -5.89
CA LYS A 169 -21.08 -0.12 -6.10
C LYS A 169 -20.00 -0.35 -7.15
N VAL A 170 -20.04 0.42 -8.24
CA VAL A 170 -19.03 0.36 -9.31
C VAL A 170 -17.67 0.80 -8.76
N ALA A 171 -17.62 1.88 -7.98
CA ALA A 171 -16.40 2.41 -7.40
C ALA A 171 -15.75 1.43 -6.40
N LEU A 172 -16.53 0.83 -5.51
CA LEU A 172 -16.01 -0.17 -4.57
C LEU A 172 -15.49 -1.40 -5.31
N ARG A 173 -16.23 -1.90 -6.31
CA ARG A 173 -15.79 -3.03 -7.12
C ARG A 173 -14.47 -2.73 -7.83
N ALA A 174 -14.35 -1.55 -8.45
CA ALA A 174 -13.12 -1.14 -9.13
C ALA A 174 -11.92 -1.09 -8.17
N ALA A 175 -12.10 -0.54 -6.97
CA ALA A 175 -11.06 -0.45 -5.95
C ALA A 175 -10.59 -1.84 -5.47
N LEU A 176 -11.46 -2.83 -5.48
CA LEU A 176 -11.14 -4.19 -5.02
C LEU A 176 -10.57 -5.10 -6.12
N ILE A 177 -10.64 -4.73 -7.41
CA ILE A 177 -10.09 -5.56 -8.50
C ILE A 177 -8.63 -5.95 -8.26
N PRO A 178 -7.69 -5.03 -7.96
CA PRO A 178 -6.29 -5.38 -7.83
C PRO A 178 -6.04 -6.40 -6.70
N ILE A 179 -6.67 -6.19 -5.55
CA ILE A 179 -6.47 -7.09 -4.41
C ILE A 179 -7.18 -8.43 -4.60
N THR A 180 -8.36 -8.45 -5.23
CA THR A 180 -9.04 -9.71 -5.57
C THR A 180 -8.21 -10.53 -6.54
N ASN A 181 -7.61 -9.91 -7.56
CA ASN A 181 -6.71 -10.58 -8.48
C ASN A 181 -5.47 -11.14 -7.75
N MET A 182 -4.93 -10.39 -6.77
CA MET A 182 -3.82 -10.86 -5.95
C MET A 182 -4.22 -12.09 -5.10
N LEU A 183 -5.43 -12.09 -4.52
CA LEU A 183 -5.95 -13.26 -3.78
C LEU A 183 -6.08 -14.50 -4.65
N LEU A 184 -6.54 -14.33 -5.89
CA LEU A 184 -6.69 -15.43 -6.85
C LEU A 184 -5.35 -15.95 -7.39
N ALA A 185 -4.36 -15.07 -7.50
CA ALA A 185 -3.04 -15.40 -8.07
C ALA A 185 -2.06 -16.00 -7.04
N VAL A 186 -2.22 -15.69 -5.75
CA VAL A 186 -1.27 -16.08 -4.70
C VAL A 186 -1.19 -17.60 -4.56
N GLY A 187 0.04 -18.12 -4.53
CA GLY A 187 0.33 -19.54 -4.40
C GLY A 187 0.30 -20.34 -5.71
N LEU A 188 -0.29 -19.82 -6.78
CA LEU A 188 -0.34 -20.46 -8.10
C LEU A 188 0.45 -19.69 -9.16
N VAL A 189 0.20 -18.40 -9.26
CA VAL A 189 0.82 -17.51 -10.26
C VAL A 189 1.97 -16.72 -9.65
N SER A 190 1.84 -16.34 -8.38
CA SER A 190 2.82 -15.52 -7.70
C SER A 190 3.14 -16.03 -6.30
N LEU A 191 4.42 -15.96 -5.93
CA LEU A 191 4.88 -16.07 -4.55
C LEU A 191 5.18 -14.64 -4.06
N PRO A 192 4.45 -14.14 -3.05
CA PRO A 192 4.65 -12.78 -2.56
C PRO A 192 6.04 -12.58 -1.95
N GLY A 193 6.58 -11.36 -2.10
CA GLY A 193 7.95 -11.05 -1.69
C GLY A 193 8.25 -11.32 -0.22
N MET A 194 7.29 -11.10 0.68
CA MET A 194 7.48 -11.39 2.11
C MET A 194 7.68 -12.88 2.37
N MET A 195 6.82 -13.72 1.80
CA MET A 195 6.94 -15.18 1.89
C MET A 195 8.27 -15.67 1.28
N THR A 196 8.60 -15.17 0.09
CA THR A 196 9.86 -15.50 -0.59
C THR A 196 11.06 -15.07 0.24
N GLY A 197 11.06 -13.86 0.81
CA GLY A 197 12.12 -13.37 1.69
C GLY A 197 12.31 -14.24 2.94
N GLN A 198 11.22 -14.66 3.57
CA GLN A 198 11.28 -15.58 4.74
C GLN A 198 11.87 -16.94 4.38
N ILE A 199 11.46 -17.51 3.24
CA ILE A 199 12.01 -18.82 2.77
C ILE A 199 13.50 -18.69 2.45
N LEU A 200 13.91 -17.63 1.76
CA LEU A 200 15.33 -17.37 1.47
C LEU A 200 16.16 -17.12 2.74
N SER A 201 15.54 -16.62 3.81
CA SER A 201 16.15 -16.46 5.13
C SER A 201 16.15 -17.74 5.96
N GLY A 202 15.74 -18.89 5.39
CA GLY A 202 15.77 -20.20 6.04
C GLY A 202 14.51 -20.55 6.85
N VAL A 203 13.46 -19.74 6.79
CA VAL A 203 12.17 -20.05 7.44
C VAL A 203 11.46 -21.15 6.66
N SER A 204 10.90 -22.16 7.37
CA SER A 204 10.11 -23.22 6.76
C SER A 204 8.97 -22.66 5.90
N PRO A 205 8.75 -23.17 4.66
CA PRO A 205 7.66 -22.74 3.80
C PRO A 205 6.27 -22.79 4.46
N LEU A 206 6.02 -23.81 5.30
CA LEU A 206 4.75 -23.95 6.02
C LEU A 206 4.51 -22.83 7.06
N ILE A 207 5.58 -22.31 7.65
CA ILE A 207 5.49 -21.14 8.55
C ILE A 207 5.28 -19.88 7.71
N ALA A 208 6.05 -19.69 6.65
CA ALA A 208 5.93 -18.55 5.75
C ALA A 208 4.53 -18.42 5.13
N VAL A 209 3.87 -19.54 4.79
CA VAL A 209 2.48 -19.57 4.29
C VAL A 209 1.50 -19.00 5.33
N ARG A 210 1.63 -19.33 6.61
CA ARG A 210 0.75 -18.78 7.66
C ARG A 210 0.85 -17.26 7.76
N TYR A 211 2.07 -16.72 7.72
CA TYR A 211 2.30 -15.28 7.66
C TYR A 211 1.68 -14.66 6.40
N GLN A 212 1.82 -15.34 5.27
CA GLN A 212 1.27 -14.82 4.01
C GLN A 212 -0.26 -14.83 4.00
N ILE A 213 -0.93 -15.83 4.56
CA ILE A 213 -2.39 -15.84 4.74
C ILE A 213 -2.83 -14.63 5.58
N MET A 214 -2.17 -14.38 6.71
CA MET A 214 -2.43 -13.21 7.54
C MET A 214 -2.29 -11.90 6.74
N VAL A 215 -1.19 -11.76 5.98
CA VAL A 215 -0.93 -10.58 5.14
C VAL A 215 -2.04 -10.39 4.10
N MET A 216 -2.47 -11.44 3.42
CA MET A 216 -3.53 -11.34 2.41
C MET A 216 -4.87 -10.92 3.04
N CYS A 217 -5.24 -11.49 4.18
CA CYS A 217 -6.45 -11.11 4.91
C CYS A 217 -6.42 -9.64 5.37
N MET A 218 -5.28 -9.18 5.92
CA MET A 218 -5.16 -7.80 6.38
C MET A 218 -5.21 -6.79 5.23
N ILE A 219 -4.57 -7.10 4.08
CA ILE A 219 -4.58 -6.22 2.91
C ILE A 219 -5.99 -6.15 2.32
N PHE A 220 -6.68 -7.28 2.16
CA PHE A 220 -8.05 -7.30 1.66
C PHE A 220 -9.01 -6.55 2.59
N GLY A 221 -8.93 -6.81 3.90
CA GLY A 221 -9.77 -6.15 4.90
C GLY A 221 -9.55 -4.63 4.95
N SER A 222 -8.29 -4.20 5.03
CA SER A 222 -7.96 -2.77 5.08
C SER A 222 -8.34 -2.03 3.80
N SER A 223 -8.13 -2.63 2.63
CA SER A 223 -8.53 -2.09 1.33
C SER A 223 -10.04 -1.92 1.22
N GLY A 224 -10.81 -2.97 1.57
CA GLY A 224 -12.26 -2.95 1.47
C GLY A 224 -12.91 -1.95 2.43
N ILE A 225 -12.50 -1.97 3.70
CA ILE A 225 -13.04 -1.07 4.72
C ILE A 225 -12.70 0.38 4.39
N SER A 226 -11.44 0.69 4.07
CA SER A 226 -11.03 2.06 3.76
C SER A 226 -11.72 2.61 2.53
N ALA A 227 -11.86 1.83 1.44
CA ALA A 227 -12.58 2.25 0.25
C ALA A 227 -14.07 2.50 0.53
N ALA A 228 -14.75 1.60 1.27
CA ALA A 228 -16.15 1.75 1.61
C ALA A 228 -16.41 2.99 2.50
N VAL A 229 -15.59 3.18 3.55
CA VAL A 229 -15.67 4.34 4.44
C VAL A 229 -15.40 5.64 3.67
N PHE A 230 -14.42 5.63 2.79
CA PHE A 230 -14.10 6.81 1.98
C PHE A 230 -15.25 7.18 1.06
N ILE A 231 -15.77 6.24 0.26
CA ILE A 231 -16.94 6.43 -0.61
C ILE A 231 -18.10 7.06 0.15
N TYR A 232 -18.40 6.52 1.34
CA TYR A 232 -19.48 7.03 2.17
C TYR A 232 -19.22 8.45 2.68
N SER A 233 -18.00 8.73 3.15
CA SER A 233 -17.65 10.02 3.74
C SER A 233 -17.58 11.17 2.73
N ILE A 234 -17.30 10.89 1.44
CA ILE A 234 -17.24 11.94 0.41
C ILE A 234 -18.58 12.22 -0.26
N LYS A 235 -19.64 11.48 0.05
CA LYS A 235 -20.99 11.68 -0.52
C LYS A 235 -21.43 13.15 -0.46
N ARG A 236 -21.16 13.84 0.66
CA ARG A 236 -21.54 15.23 0.91
C ARG A 236 -20.83 16.27 0.05
N TYR A 237 -19.72 15.90 -0.58
CA TYR A 237 -18.90 16.78 -1.43
C TYR A 237 -19.16 16.58 -2.91
N LEU A 238 -19.95 15.60 -3.26
CA LEU A 238 -20.32 15.32 -4.64
C LEU A 238 -21.53 16.18 -5.03
N PRO A 239 -21.62 16.63 -6.30
CA PRO A 239 -22.76 17.42 -6.77
C PRO A 239 -24.07 16.60 -6.58
N ALA A 240 -25.07 17.29 -6.03
CA ALA A 240 -26.40 16.73 -5.75
C ALA A 240 -27.23 16.47 -7.03
N ASN A 241 -26.60 16.07 -8.11
CA ASN A 241 -27.32 15.68 -9.31
C ASN A 241 -27.72 14.21 -9.21
N SER A 242 -28.94 14.01 -8.76
CA SER A 242 -29.89 13.02 -9.25
C SER A 242 -30.79 12.51 -8.12
N ALA A 243 -31.92 13.17 -7.96
CA ALA A 243 -33.11 12.41 -7.64
C ALA A 243 -33.56 11.69 -8.91
#